data_af0e47272219ff20420f8dfd80b0e442
#
_entry.id   af0e47272219ff20420f8dfd80b0e442
#
_cell.length_a   1.000
_cell.length_b   1.000
_cell.length_c   1.000
_cell.angle_alpha   90.00
_cell.angle_beta   90.00
_cell.angle_gamma   90.00
#
_symmetry.space_group_name_H-M   'P 1'
#
loop_
_entity.id
_entity.type
_entity.pdbx_description
1 polymer ?
#
loop_
_entity_poly.entity_id
_entity_poly.type
_entity_poly.pdbx_seq_one_letter_code
_entity_poly.pdbx_strand_id
1 'polypeptide(L)'
;MEASCELAEKEGPYETYQGSPVSKGIFQYDMWGVKPTDLHDWSVLKSKVKAHGVRNSLLLAPMPTASTAQILGNNEGIEAYTSNIYSRRVLSGEFQVNIHFIIQKINYY
;
A
#
# COMPACT_ATOMS: atom_id res chain seq x y z
N MET A 1 3.52 -9.85 6.79
CA MET A 1 4.94 -10.24 6.98
C MET A 1 5.05 -11.56 7.72
N GLU A 2 4.29 -11.78 8.80
CA GLU A 2 4.31 -13.04 9.56
C GLU A 2 4.04 -14.26 8.68
N ALA A 3 2.95 -14.29 7.93
CA ALA A 3 2.67 -15.39 6.99
C ALA A 3 3.78 -15.62 5.94
N SER A 4 4.46 -14.55 5.49
CA SER A 4 5.60 -14.69 4.59
C SER A 4 6.84 -15.28 5.29
N CYS A 5 6.98 -15.04 6.59
CA CYS A 5 8.00 -15.68 7.41
C CYS A 5 7.72 -17.17 7.63
N GLU A 6 6.46 -17.53 7.91
CA GLU A 6 6.04 -18.94 8.05
C GLU A 6 6.23 -19.74 6.74
N LEU A 7 6.00 -19.10 5.59
CA LEU A 7 6.31 -19.71 4.30
C LEU A 7 7.82 -19.87 4.10
N ALA A 8 8.61 -18.87 4.50
CA ALA A 8 10.06 -18.97 4.40
C ALA A 8 10.65 -20.06 5.30
N GLU A 9 10.06 -20.34 6.44
CA GLU A 9 10.44 -21.43 7.34
C GLU A 9 10.29 -22.80 6.66
N LYS A 10 9.29 -22.95 5.79
CA LYS A 10 9.00 -24.20 5.07
C LYS A 10 9.73 -24.33 3.74
N GLU A 11 9.80 -23.25 2.99
CA GLU A 11 10.22 -23.24 1.58
C GLU A 11 11.55 -22.49 1.36
N GLY A 12 12.09 -21.87 2.40
CA GLY A 12 13.22 -20.96 2.32
C GLY A 12 12.83 -19.53 1.95
N PRO A 13 13.69 -18.56 2.27
CA PRO A 13 13.49 -17.16 1.90
C PRO A 13 13.60 -16.97 0.37
N TYR A 14 13.20 -15.76 -0.10
CA TYR A 14 13.41 -15.44 -1.51
C TYR A 14 14.92 -15.39 -1.86
N GLU A 15 15.24 -15.64 -3.13
CA GLU A 15 16.60 -15.89 -3.61
C GLU A 15 17.62 -14.80 -3.22
N THR A 16 17.24 -13.53 -3.34
CA THR A 16 18.09 -12.37 -3.04
C THR A 16 17.90 -11.83 -1.62
N TYR A 17 17.43 -12.66 -0.67
CA TYR A 17 17.18 -12.23 0.71
C TYR A 17 18.45 -11.75 1.41
N GLN A 18 19.57 -12.45 1.21
CA GLN A 18 20.84 -12.12 1.85
C GLN A 18 21.36 -10.77 1.37
N GLY A 19 21.77 -9.93 2.32
CA GLY A 19 22.22 -8.55 2.04
C GLY A 19 21.11 -7.52 1.95
N SER A 20 19.84 -7.93 1.89
CA SER A 20 18.70 -7.01 1.93
C SER A 20 18.56 -6.31 3.29
N PRO A 21 17.90 -5.15 3.37
CA PRO A 21 17.63 -4.48 4.65
C PRO A 21 16.90 -5.40 5.64
N VAL A 22 15.92 -6.16 5.18
CA VAL A 22 15.13 -7.07 6.01
C VAL A 22 15.97 -8.20 6.59
N SER A 23 17.01 -8.69 5.89
CA SER A 23 17.95 -9.68 6.42
C SER A 23 18.80 -9.15 7.57
N LYS A 24 18.99 -7.84 7.62
CA LYS A 24 19.68 -7.12 8.71
C LYS A 24 18.72 -6.74 9.84
N GLY A 25 17.44 -7.09 9.75
CA GLY A 25 16.40 -6.71 10.72
C GLY A 25 15.95 -5.26 10.59
N ILE A 26 16.20 -4.63 9.45
CA ILE A 26 15.77 -3.27 9.14
C ILE A 26 14.46 -3.36 8.36
N PHE A 27 13.35 -2.93 8.96
CA PHE A 27 12.04 -2.91 8.35
C PHE A 27 11.75 -1.54 7.75
N GLN A 28 10.69 -1.41 6.97
CA GLN A 28 10.34 -0.16 6.29
C GLN A 28 10.14 1.01 7.27
N TYR A 29 9.51 0.78 8.42
CA TYR A 29 9.30 1.81 9.43
C TYR A 29 10.63 2.26 10.08
N ASP A 30 11.63 1.38 10.19
CA ASP A 30 12.97 1.76 10.67
C ASP A 30 13.64 2.71 9.64
N MET A 31 13.49 2.44 8.34
CA MET A 31 14.02 3.28 7.27
C MET A 31 13.35 4.65 7.22
N TRP A 32 12.08 4.72 7.58
CA TRP A 32 11.33 5.97 7.67
C TRP A 32 11.55 6.72 8.99
N GLY A 33 12.23 6.12 9.96
CA GLY A 33 12.39 6.70 11.29
C GLY A 33 11.09 6.83 12.08
N VAL A 34 10.09 5.98 11.77
CA VAL A 34 8.76 6.01 12.38
C VAL A 34 8.63 4.88 13.38
N LYS A 35 8.11 5.18 14.58
CA LYS A 35 7.75 4.15 15.55
C LYS A 35 6.43 3.49 15.13
N PRO A 36 6.39 2.16 14.93
CA PRO A 36 5.17 1.46 14.61
C PRO A 36 4.21 1.45 15.80
N THR A 37 2.93 1.21 15.52
CA THR A 37 1.90 1.07 16.56
C THR A 37 2.11 -0.22 17.36
N ASP A 38 1.63 -0.24 18.60
CA ASP A 38 1.74 -1.39 19.50
C ASP A 38 0.67 -2.49 19.24
N LEU A 39 0.03 -2.46 18.06
CA LEU A 39 -0.97 -3.48 17.64
C LEU A 39 -0.36 -4.86 17.40
N HIS A 40 0.95 -4.93 17.15
CA HIS A 40 1.69 -6.17 16.92
C HIS A 40 3.01 -6.14 17.68
N ASP A 41 3.47 -7.31 18.13
CA ASP A 41 4.81 -7.45 18.69
C ASP A 41 5.86 -7.49 17.59
N TRP A 42 6.33 -6.31 17.20
CA TRP A 42 7.33 -6.13 16.16
C TRP A 42 8.70 -6.71 16.54
N SER A 43 9.01 -6.82 17.84
CA SER A 43 10.29 -7.37 18.32
C SER A 43 10.35 -8.88 18.10
N VAL A 44 9.27 -9.58 18.42
CA VAL A 44 9.11 -11.01 18.14
C VAL A 44 9.14 -11.28 16.65
N LEU A 45 8.41 -10.49 15.85
CA LEU A 45 8.41 -10.63 14.40
C LEU A 45 9.79 -10.40 13.78
N LYS A 46 10.53 -9.37 14.23
CA LYS A 46 11.91 -9.14 13.78
C LYS A 46 12.82 -10.34 14.09
N SER A 47 12.68 -10.94 15.24
CA SER A 47 13.46 -12.10 15.64
C SER A 47 13.16 -13.31 14.76
N LYS A 48 11.88 -13.59 14.47
CA LYS A 48 11.46 -14.66 13.56
C LYS A 48 11.98 -14.43 12.14
N VAL A 49 11.81 -13.22 11.61
CA VAL A 49 12.29 -12.85 10.27
C VAL A 49 13.81 -12.97 10.16
N LYS A 50 14.54 -12.64 11.22
CA LYS A 50 15.99 -12.78 11.25
C LYS A 50 16.43 -14.26 11.23
N ALA A 51 15.65 -15.15 11.86
CA ALA A 51 15.93 -16.58 11.91
C ALA A 51 15.59 -17.32 10.60
N HIS A 52 14.43 -17.05 10.02
CA HIS A 52 13.85 -17.81 8.90
C HIS A 52 13.83 -17.02 7.59
N GLY A 53 13.96 -15.72 7.63
CA GLY A 53 13.76 -14.85 6.47
C GLY A 53 12.29 -14.58 6.15
N VAL A 54 12.04 -14.12 4.93
CA VAL A 54 10.70 -13.93 4.37
C VAL A 54 10.66 -14.50 2.96
N ARG A 55 9.53 -15.11 2.58
CA ARG A 55 9.36 -15.74 1.27
C ARG A 55 9.17 -14.73 0.14
N ASN A 56 8.56 -13.58 0.45
CA ASN A 56 8.23 -12.52 -0.51
C ASN A 56 9.10 -11.30 -0.27
N SER A 57 9.79 -10.82 -1.30
CA SER A 57 10.62 -9.61 -1.22
C SER A 57 9.79 -8.33 -1.06
N LEU A 58 8.57 -8.31 -1.62
CA LEU A 58 7.62 -7.21 -1.53
C LEU A 58 6.28 -7.74 -1.02
N LEU A 59 5.70 -7.07 -0.04
CA LEU A 59 4.45 -7.47 0.62
C LEU A 59 3.27 -6.57 0.24
N LEU A 60 3.53 -5.36 -0.23
CA LEU A 60 2.53 -4.38 -0.63
C LEU A 60 2.87 -3.84 -2.02
N ALA A 61 1.85 -3.66 -2.82
CA ALA A 61 1.94 -3.04 -4.14
C ALA A 61 0.79 -2.03 -4.31
N PRO A 62 0.91 -0.80 -3.78
CA PRO A 62 -0.09 0.23 -3.98
C PRO A 62 -0.27 0.50 -5.48
N MET A 63 -1.48 0.27 -5.99
CA MET A 63 -1.81 0.42 -7.39
C MET A 63 -2.29 1.85 -7.69
N PRO A 64 -2.17 2.35 -8.96
CA PRO A 64 -2.77 3.61 -9.37
C PRO A 64 -4.30 3.64 -9.25
N THR A 65 -4.96 2.50 -9.33
CA THR A 65 -6.43 2.31 -9.20
C THR A 65 -7.28 3.14 -10.17
N ALA A 66 -6.76 3.44 -11.37
CA ALA A 66 -7.43 4.33 -12.33
C ALA A 66 -8.88 3.94 -12.66
N SER A 67 -9.14 2.68 -12.97
CA SER A 67 -10.49 2.20 -13.31
C SER A 67 -11.37 2.00 -12.08
N THR A 68 -10.82 1.37 -11.03
CA THR A 68 -11.59 1.08 -9.81
C THR A 68 -11.96 2.35 -9.05
N ALA A 69 -11.08 3.36 -9.03
CA ALA A 69 -11.37 4.66 -8.45
C ALA A 69 -12.55 5.35 -9.16
N GLN A 70 -12.63 5.25 -10.47
CA GLN A 70 -13.75 5.80 -11.24
C GLN A 70 -15.07 5.08 -10.97
N ILE A 71 -15.06 3.75 -10.95
CA ILE A 71 -16.24 2.95 -10.66
C ILE A 71 -16.82 3.29 -9.29
N LEU A 72 -15.95 3.49 -8.30
CA LEU A 72 -16.34 3.75 -6.91
C LEU A 72 -16.47 5.25 -6.57
N GLY A 73 -16.09 6.15 -7.47
CA GLY A 73 -16.10 7.60 -7.23
C GLY A 73 -15.07 8.05 -6.19
N ASN A 74 -13.93 7.39 -6.11
CA ASN A 74 -12.84 7.68 -5.18
C ASN A 74 -11.63 8.30 -5.88
N ASN A 75 -10.66 8.78 -5.08
CA ASN A 75 -9.35 9.22 -5.55
C ASN A 75 -8.57 8.06 -6.18
N GLU A 76 -7.74 8.38 -7.15
CA GLU A 76 -6.80 7.42 -7.74
C GLU A 76 -5.58 7.25 -6.82
N GLY A 77 -5.33 6.03 -6.37
CA GLY A 77 -4.22 5.71 -5.46
C GLY A 77 -4.29 6.53 -4.17
N ILE A 78 -3.21 7.24 -3.89
CA ILE A 78 -3.06 8.13 -2.72
C ILE A 78 -3.04 9.61 -3.09
N GLU A 79 -3.39 9.95 -4.34
CA GLU A 79 -3.38 11.33 -4.82
C GLU A 79 -4.65 12.08 -4.37
N ALA A 80 -4.47 13.34 -3.97
CA ALA A 80 -5.58 14.22 -3.67
C ALA A 80 -6.23 14.74 -4.95
N TYR A 81 -7.53 15.08 -4.89
CA TYR A 81 -8.16 15.80 -5.98
C TYR A 81 -7.57 17.22 -6.10
N THR A 82 -7.24 17.61 -7.33
CA THR A 82 -6.72 18.96 -7.62
C THR A 82 -7.82 19.97 -7.89
N SER A 83 -9.02 19.51 -8.24
CA SER A 83 -10.19 20.33 -8.52
C SER A 83 -11.48 19.57 -8.19
N ASN A 84 -12.52 20.31 -7.83
CA ASN A 84 -13.84 19.76 -7.55
C ASN A 84 -14.60 19.33 -8.81
N ILE A 85 -14.24 19.93 -9.94
CA ILE A 85 -14.78 19.62 -11.27
C ILE A 85 -13.59 19.56 -12.22
N TYR A 86 -13.45 18.50 -12.96
CA TYR A 86 -12.38 18.34 -13.94
C TYR A 86 -12.85 17.52 -15.16
N SER A 87 -12.20 17.75 -16.29
CA SER A 87 -12.39 16.95 -17.50
C SER A 87 -11.43 15.79 -17.51
N ARG A 88 -11.95 14.60 -17.79
CA ARG A 88 -11.15 13.42 -18.03
C ARG A 88 -11.22 12.99 -19.47
N ARG A 89 -10.07 12.98 -20.15
CA ARG A 89 -9.94 12.51 -21.52
C ARG A 89 -9.47 11.07 -21.56
N VAL A 90 -10.23 10.21 -22.20
CA VAL A 90 -9.94 8.80 -22.44
C VAL A 90 -10.12 8.49 -23.93
N LEU A 91 -9.72 7.29 -24.38
CA LEU A 91 -9.85 6.90 -25.79
C LEU A 91 -11.28 6.98 -26.34
N SER A 92 -12.28 6.76 -25.50
CA SER A 92 -13.71 6.82 -25.86
C SER A 92 -14.32 8.22 -25.83
N GLY A 93 -13.58 9.25 -25.40
CA GLY A 93 -14.09 10.62 -25.35
C GLY A 93 -13.58 11.42 -24.16
N GLU A 94 -14.20 12.58 -23.95
CA GLU A 94 -13.95 13.49 -22.84
C GLU A 94 -15.17 13.55 -21.95
N PHE A 95 -14.96 13.38 -20.65
CA PHE A 95 -16.02 13.33 -19.65
C PHE A 95 -15.79 14.39 -18.57
N GLN A 96 -16.86 15.08 -18.18
CA GLN A 96 -16.86 15.96 -17.01
C GLN A 96 -17.02 15.11 -15.75
N VAL A 97 -16.09 15.22 -14.82
CA VAL A 97 -16.12 14.49 -13.54
C VAL A 97 -16.32 15.47 -12.40
N ASN A 98 -17.37 15.24 -11.61
CA ASN A 98 -17.69 16.00 -10.42
C ASN A 98 -17.41 15.17 -9.17
N ILE A 99 -16.84 15.76 -8.15
CA ILE A 99 -16.63 15.07 -6.88
C ILE A 99 -17.97 14.94 -6.15
N HIS A 100 -18.39 13.72 -5.90
CA HIS A 100 -19.72 13.38 -5.32
C HIS A 100 -20.03 14.08 -4.01
N PHE A 101 -19.03 14.39 -3.20
CA PHE A 101 -19.18 15.06 -1.91
C PHE A 101 -19.75 16.50 -2.00
N ILE A 102 -19.53 17.17 -3.12
CA ILE A 102 -20.01 18.55 -3.29
C ILE A 102 -21.48 18.55 -3.69
N ILE A 103 -21.91 17.60 -4.51
CA ILE A 103 -23.31 17.48 -4.91
C ILE A 103 -24.21 17.17 -3.70
N GLN A 104 -23.74 16.32 -2.76
CA GLN A 104 -24.48 16.04 -1.53
C GLN A 104 -24.62 17.28 -0.64
N LYS A 105 -23.58 18.13 -0.51
CA LYS A 105 -23.67 19.36 0.28
C LYS A 105 -24.56 20.44 -0.33
N ILE A 106 -24.61 20.53 -1.65
CA ILE A 106 -25.46 21.52 -2.36
C ILE A 106 -26.96 21.16 -2.22
N ASN A 107 -27.29 19.87 -2.11
CA ASN A 107 -28.67 19.44 -1.94
C ASN A 107 -29.20 19.51 -0.48
N TYR A 108 -28.37 19.92 0.47
CA TYR A 108 -28.74 20.12 1.88
C TYR A 108 -28.92 21.60 2.27
N TYR A 109 -28.79 22.54 1.34
CA TYR A 109 -29.09 23.97 1.46
C TYR A 109 -30.13 24.37 0.42
#